data_5762002638679f7e42e52bf00e42ce02
#
_entry.id   5762002638679f7e42e52bf00e42ce02
#
_cell.length_a   1.000
_cell.length_b   1.000
_cell.length_c   1.000
_cell.angle_alpha   90.00
_cell.angle_beta   90.00
_cell.angle_gamma   90.00
#
_symmetry.space_group_name_H-M   'P 1'
#
loop_
_entity.id
_entity.type
_entity.pdbx_description
1 polymer ?
#
loop_
_entity_poly.entity_id
_entity_poly.type
_entity_poly.pdbx_seq_one_letter_code
_entity_poly.pdbx_strand_id
1 'polypeptide(L)'
;TQAKNADFDSPSFPSSKPGAKNEIPVDSIFRDASHPSIAVNLDACIACGLCERACKEVQVNDVIGMAKRGIDTVPVFDIEDPMGASSCVACGECVQACPTGALMEKSLMNAESTKRIAYPEKKIESVCPFCGVGCRTEVSVKENRIIKVDGIQGPANRGKLCVKGRFGMDYVMHPERLTKPLIRREGVEKEPDCAYDFSDINKIFREATWEEALDLAASKFLKILEQKGGQALSGFGSAKGTNEEAYLFQKFIRQGCGTNNVDH
;
A
#
# COMPACT_ATOMS: atom_id res chain seq x y z
N THR A 1 13.04 29.56 -4.37
CA THR A 1 11.98 30.38 -3.77
C THR A 1 11.23 29.48 -2.80
N GLN A 2 11.45 29.72 -1.50
CA GLN A 2 10.79 29.03 -0.41
C GLN A 2 9.29 29.41 -0.46
N ALA A 3 8.44 28.43 -0.73
CA ALA A 3 7.03 28.54 -0.40
C ALA A 3 6.94 28.50 1.15
N LYS A 4 6.63 29.63 1.73
CA LYS A 4 6.31 29.74 3.14
C LYS A 4 5.12 28.83 3.42
N ASN A 5 5.17 28.10 4.53
CA ASN A 5 4.03 27.40 5.12
C ASN A 5 2.87 28.40 5.19
N ALA A 6 1.93 28.28 4.27
CA ALA A 6 0.62 28.84 4.46
C ALA A 6 -0.11 27.86 5.37
N ASP A 7 -0.52 28.31 6.53
CA ASP A 7 -1.53 27.63 7.32
C ASP A 7 -2.75 27.46 6.42
N PHE A 8 -2.91 26.28 5.87
CA PHE A 8 -4.14 25.89 5.19
C PHE A 8 -5.19 25.71 6.27
N ASP A 9 -5.89 26.76 6.60
CA ASP A 9 -7.24 26.61 7.12
C ASP A 9 -7.99 25.65 6.21
N SER A 10 -8.68 24.70 6.83
CA SER A 10 -9.49 23.67 6.18
C SER A 10 -10.14 24.25 4.92
N PRO A 11 -10.04 23.59 3.75
CA PRO A 11 -10.72 24.07 2.56
C PRO A 11 -12.21 24.23 2.93
N SER A 12 -12.64 25.48 3.07
CA SER A 12 -14.06 25.82 3.23
C SER A 12 -14.69 25.53 1.88
N PHE A 13 -15.26 24.33 1.75
CA PHE A 13 -16.19 24.06 0.66
C PHE A 13 -17.27 25.13 0.69
N PRO A 14 -17.65 25.68 -0.48
CA PRO A 14 -18.71 26.68 -0.53
C PRO A 14 -19.92 26.11 0.22
N SER A 15 -20.26 26.71 1.35
CA SER A 15 -21.39 26.34 2.16
C SER A 15 -22.63 26.48 1.28
N SER A 16 -23.34 25.38 1.05
CA SER A 16 -24.74 25.45 0.64
C SER A 16 -25.44 26.41 1.56
N LYS A 17 -26.30 27.25 1.01
CA LYS A 17 -27.03 28.37 1.61
C LYS A 17 -27.28 28.25 3.12
N PRO A 18 -27.10 29.33 3.92
CA PRO A 18 -27.35 29.28 5.36
C PRO A 18 -28.80 28.87 5.63
N GLY A 19 -29.01 27.72 6.26
CA GLY A 19 -30.32 27.24 6.65
C GLY A 19 -30.66 25.78 6.37
N ALA A 20 -29.93 25.08 5.53
CA ALA A 20 -30.18 23.66 5.28
C ALA A 20 -29.40 22.80 6.28
N LYS A 21 -30.04 22.33 7.34
CA LYS A 21 -29.59 21.23 8.19
C LYS A 21 -29.81 19.89 7.46
N ASN A 22 -29.24 19.73 6.28
CA ASN A 22 -29.24 18.45 5.60
C ASN A 22 -27.83 17.88 5.73
N GLU A 23 -27.67 16.82 6.50
CA GLU A 23 -26.53 15.97 6.49
C GLU A 23 -26.40 15.38 5.07
N ILE A 24 -25.40 15.85 4.35
CA ILE A 24 -25.14 15.37 3.00
C ILE A 24 -24.53 13.96 3.15
N PRO A 25 -25.15 12.89 2.61
CA PRO A 25 -24.56 11.56 2.63
C PRO A 25 -23.17 11.56 1.99
N VAL A 26 -22.24 10.71 2.43
CA VAL A 26 -20.86 10.63 1.89
C VAL A 26 -20.85 10.42 0.39
N ASP A 27 -21.77 9.60 -0.11
CA ASP A 27 -21.96 9.33 -1.53
C ASP A 27 -22.34 10.58 -2.34
N SER A 28 -22.79 11.66 -1.68
CA SER A 28 -23.13 12.92 -2.34
C SER A 28 -22.00 13.95 -2.34
N ILE A 29 -20.94 13.76 -1.54
CA ILE A 29 -19.76 14.64 -1.53
C ILE A 29 -18.82 14.23 -2.67
N PHE A 30 -18.73 12.93 -2.96
CA PHE A 30 -17.93 12.41 -4.05
C PHE A 30 -18.83 11.93 -5.17
N ARG A 31 -18.72 12.58 -6.33
CA ARG A 31 -19.50 12.20 -7.52
C ARG A 31 -19.13 10.83 -8.05
N ASP A 32 -17.88 10.38 -7.78
CA ASP A 32 -17.43 9.05 -8.16
C ASP A 32 -16.57 8.42 -7.06
N ALA A 33 -17.10 7.38 -6.44
CA ALA A 33 -16.43 6.54 -5.45
C ALA A 33 -16.27 5.09 -5.94
N SER A 34 -16.38 4.84 -7.24
CA SER A 34 -16.32 3.52 -7.86
C SER A 34 -14.95 2.87 -7.73
N HIS A 35 -13.86 3.65 -7.79
CA HIS A 35 -12.50 3.12 -7.70
C HIS A 35 -12.20 2.59 -6.29
N PRO A 36 -11.51 1.43 -6.13
CA PRO A 36 -11.27 0.82 -4.82
C PRO A 36 -10.45 1.70 -3.86
N SER A 37 -9.50 2.49 -4.37
CA SER A 37 -8.54 3.25 -3.56
C SER A 37 -8.60 4.76 -3.71
N ILE A 38 -9.31 5.27 -4.72
CA ILE A 38 -9.36 6.70 -5.06
C ILE A 38 -10.81 7.17 -5.06
N ALA A 39 -11.05 8.33 -4.50
CA ALA A 39 -12.32 9.03 -4.57
C ALA A 39 -12.18 10.31 -5.41
N VAL A 40 -13.22 10.62 -6.19
CA VAL A 40 -13.26 11.75 -7.12
C VAL A 40 -14.35 12.74 -6.73
N ASN A 41 -13.97 13.98 -6.46
CA ASN A 41 -14.88 15.09 -6.23
C ASN A 41 -14.57 16.25 -7.20
N LEU A 42 -15.23 16.28 -8.32
CA LEU A 42 -14.98 17.29 -9.34
C LEU A 42 -15.45 18.69 -8.93
N ASP A 43 -16.27 18.86 -7.89
CA ASP A 43 -16.65 20.17 -7.38
C ASP A 43 -15.47 20.91 -6.74
N ALA A 44 -14.46 20.17 -6.28
CA ALA A 44 -13.21 20.71 -5.79
C ALA A 44 -12.16 20.92 -6.90
N CYS A 45 -12.48 20.57 -8.15
CA CYS A 45 -11.53 20.65 -9.27
C CYS A 45 -11.39 22.11 -9.76
N ILE A 46 -10.14 22.53 -9.92
CA ILE A 46 -9.80 23.86 -10.46
C ILE A 46 -9.31 23.79 -11.92
N ALA A 47 -9.51 22.66 -12.59
CA ALA A 47 -9.12 22.42 -13.99
C ALA A 47 -7.64 22.70 -14.30
N CYS A 48 -6.73 22.46 -13.35
CA CYS A 48 -5.30 22.78 -13.50
C CYS A 48 -4.53 21.80 -14.41
N GLY A 49 -5.11 20.66 -14.79
CA GLY A 49 -4.50 19.66 -15.68
C GLY A 49 -3.36 18.82 -15.04
N LEU A 50 -3.03 19.02 -13.76
CA LEU A 50 -1.91 18.30 -13.12
C LEU A 50 -2.16 16.79 -13.03
N CYS A 51 -3.40 16.36 -12.84
CA CYS A 51 -3.76 14.94 -12.81
C CYS A 51 -3.60 14.28 -14.19
N GLU A 52 -3.99 14.97 -15.27
CA GLU A 52 -3.78 14.53 -16.65
C GLU A 52 -2.28 14.35 -16.93
N ARG A 53 -1.47 15.37 -16.64
CA ARG A 53 -0.01 15.30 -16.83
C ARG A 53 0.62 14.19 -15.97
N ALA A 54 0.19 14.01 -14.74
CA ALA A 54 0.67 12.93 -13.89
C ALA A 54 0.35 11.54 -14.49
N CYS A 55 -0.84 11.38 -15.06
CA CYS A 55 -1.24 10.15 -15.71
C CYS A 55 -0.49 9.92 -17.04
N LYS A 56 -0.44 10.94 -17.90
CA LYS A 56 0.06 10.85 -19.25
C LYS A 56 1.59 10.94 -19.36
N GLU A 57 2.20 11.93 -18.71
CA GLU A 57 3.63 12.21 -18.85
C GLU A 57 4.48 11.48 -17.82
N VAL A 58 3.95 11.26 -16.60
CA VAL A 58 4.70 10.69 -15.47
C VAL A 58 4.57 9.18 -15.44
N GLN A 59 3.34 8.64 -15.50
CA GLN A 59 3.08 7.19 -15.47
C GLN A 59 2.87 6.56 -16.83
N VAL A 60 2.63 7.38 -17.85
CA VAL A 60 2.43 6.95 -19.25
C VAL A 60 1.25 5.99 -19.42
N ASN A 61 0.20 6.18 -18.60
CA ASN A 61 -1.03 5.37 -18.66
C ASN A 61 -2.11 5.98 -19.57
N ASP A 62 -2.12 7.31 -19.70
CA ASP A 62 -3.02 8.08 -20.57
C ASP A 62 -4.54 7.81 -20.36
N VAL A 63 -4.92 7.57 -19.11
CA VAL A 63 -6.32 7.30 -18.70
C VAL A 63 -7.09 8.61 -18.47
N ILE A 64 -6.39 9.67 -18.00
CA ILE A 64 -7.00 10.96 -17.66
C ILE A 64 -6.82 11.92 -18.82
N GLY A 65 -7.93 12.44 -19.34
CA GLY A 65 -7.98 13.53 -20.29
C GLY A 65 -8.80 14.70 -19.77
N MET A 66 -8.74 15.83 -20.45
CA MET A 66 -9.60 16.98 -20.15
C MET A 66 -10.70 17.08 -21.20
N ALA A 67 -11.95 17.04 -20.74
CA ALA A 67 -13.13 17.23 -21.59
C ALA A 67 -13.70 18.64 -21.43
N LYS A 68 -14.59 19.02 -22.38
CA LYS A 68 -15.24 20.31 -22.46
C LYS A 68 -14.22 21.46 -22.65
N ARG A 69 -14.61 22.69 -22.36
CA ARG A 69 -13.75 23.88 -22.53
C ARG A 69 -14.21 25.04 -21.65
N GLY A 70 -13.30 25.99 -21.43
CA GLY A 70 -13.57 27.18 -20.61
C GLY A 70 -13.86 26.78 -19.16
N ILE A 71 -14.86 27.40 -18.58
CA ILE A 71 -15.28 27.18 -17.17
C ILE A 71 -15.81 25.76 -16.94
N ASP A 72 -16.26 25.07 -17.98
CA ASP A 72 -16.81 23.72 -17.90
C ASP A 72 -15.73 22.63 -18.06
N THR A 73 -14.47 23.00 -18.21
CA THR A 73 -13.36 22.06 -18.37
C THR A 73 -13.28 21.15 -17.14
N VAL A 74 -13.33 19.83 -17.36
CA VAL A 74 -13.26 18.81 -16.28
C VAL A 74 -12.36 17.66 -16.71
N PRO A 75 -11.68 17.00 -15.78
CA PRO A 75 -11.00 15.74 -16.04
C PRO A 75 -12.03 14.62 -16.26
N VAL A 76 -11.75 13.77 -17.23
CA VAL A 76 -12.51 12.55 -17.53
C VAL A 76 -11.57 11.36 -17.53
N PHE A 77 -12.12 10.17 -17.32
CA PHE A 77 -11.39 8.91 -17.30
C PHE A 77 -11.81 8.11 -18.52
N ASP A 78 -10.84 7.69 -19.34
CA ASP A 78 -11.07 7.07 -20.64
C ASP A 78 -12.10 7.87 -21.47
N ILE A 79 -13.27 7.33 -21.78
CA ILE A 79 -14.35 8.00 -22.53
C ILE A 79 -15.53 8.31 -21.60
N GLU A 80 -15.29 9.16 -20.60
CA GLU A 80 -16.28 9.53 -19.55
C GLU A 80 -16.74 8.35 -18.66
N ASP A 81 -15.93 7.32 -18.51
CA ASP A 81 -16.21 6.21 -17.61
C ASP A 81 -16.07 6.64 -16.12
N PRO A 82 -16.78 5.98 -15.19
CA PRO A 82 -16.45 6.04 -13.79
C PRO A 82 -15.00 5.58 -13.56
N MET A 83 -14.27 6.22 -12.66
CA MET A 83 -12.84 5.92 -12.48
C MET A 83 -12.56 4.44 -12.17
N GLY A 84 -13.47 3.77 -11.45
CA GLY A 84 -13.35 2.34 -11.14
C GLY A 84 -13.65 1.40 -12.31
N ALA A 85 -14.28 1.89 -13.38
CA ALA A 85 -14.55 1.13 -14.60
C ALA A 85 -13.53 1.44 -15.71
N SER A 86 -12.68 2.46 -15.51
CA SER A 86 -11.67 2.88 -16.47
C SER A 86 -10.46 1.94 -16.50
N SER A 87 -9.58 2.12 -17.47
CA SER A 87 -8.31 1.38 -17.59
C SER A 87 -7.24 1.79 -16.55
N CYS A 88 -7.64 2.47 -15.47
CA CYS A 88 -6.77 2.96 -14.42
C CYS A 88 -6.00 1.82 -13.74
N VAL A 89 -4.67 1.94 -13.66
CA VAL A 89 -3.78 0.97 -13.00
C VAL A 89 -3.55 1.27 -11.52
N ALA A 90 -4.34 2.18 -10.93
CA ALA A 90 -4.29 2.53 -9.51
C ALA A 90 -2.89 2.98 -9.01
N CYS A 91 -2.10 3.69 -9.82
CA CYS A 91 -0.78 4.18 -9.37
C CYS A 91 -0.88 5.34 -8.36
N GLY A 92 -1.96 6.14 -8.40
CA GLY A 92 -2.23 7.25 -7.50
C GLY A 92 -1.38 8.51 -7.73
N GLU A 93 -0.63 8.63 -8.81
CA GLU A 93 0.15 9.85 -9.10
C GLU A 93 -0.75 11.05 -9.34
N CYS A 94 -1.93 10.84 -9.91
CA CYS A 94 -2.94 11.89 -10.08
C CYS A 94 -3.45 12.42 -8.72
N VAL A 95 -3.55 11.55 -7.72
CA VAL A 95 -3.90 11.92 -6.34
C VAL A 95 -2.80 12.76 -5.71
N GLN A 96 -1.55 12.33 -5.82
CA GLN A 96 -0.39 13.06 -5.30
C GLN A 96 -0.20 14.42 -5.98
N ALA A 97 -0.56 14.52 -7.26
CA ALA A 97 -0.47 15.75 -8.04
C ALA A 97 -1.64 16.73 -7.81
N CYS A 98 -2.77 16.26 -7.29
CA CYS A 98 -3.96 17.09 -7.14
C CYS A 98 -3.82 18.06 -5.96
N PRO A 99 -3.81 19.40 -6.19
CA PRO A 99 -3.60 20.37 -5.12
C PRO A 99 -4.85 20.64 -4.27
N THR A 100 -6.03 20.25 -4.75
CA THR A 100 -7.31 20.58 -4.11
C THR A 100 -8.00 19.39 -3.46
N GLY A 101 -7.46 18.18 -3.64
CA GLY A 101 -8.11 16.95 -3.19
C GLY A 101 -9.35 16.55 -4.01
N ALA A 102 -9.52 17.11 -5.23
CA ALA A 102 -10.53 16.63 -6.17
C ALA A 102 -10.33 15.14 -6.51
N LEU A 103 -9.10 14.68 -6.50
CA LEU A 103 -8.70 13.28 -6.48
C LEU A 103 -8.00 13.01 -5.15
N MET A 104 -8.49 12.06 -4.37
CA MET A 104 -7.93 11.75 -3.05
C MET A 104 -7.97 10.26 -2.73
N GLU A 105 -7.15 9.86 -1.78
CA GLU A 105 -7.14 8.47 -1.30
C GLU A 105 -8.37 8.19 -0.42
N LYS A 106 -9.06 7.08 -0.68
CA LYS A 106 -10.19 6.64 0.15
C LYS A 106 -9.81 6.37 1.60
N SER A 107 -8.57 5.96 1.88
CA SER A 107 -8.08 5.74 3.24
C SER A 107 -8.10 6.97 4.13
N LEU A 108 -8.12 8.18 3.53
CA LEU A 108 -8.26 9.45 4.26
C LEU A 108 -9.71 9.76 4.63
N MET A 109 -10.67 9.05 4.03
CA MET A 109 -12.08 9.21 4.33
C MET A 109 -12.42 8.39 5.57
N ASN A 110 -12.86 9.06 6.64
CA ASN A 110 -13.34 8.35 7.82
C ASN A 110 -14.71 7.73 7.53
N ALA A 111 -14.81 6.41 7.61
CA ALA A 111 -16.05 5.66 7.38
C ALA A 111 -17.16 6.02 8.39
N GLU A 112 -16.80 6.50 9.57
CA GLU A 112 -17.75 6.84 10.64
C GLU A 112 -18.17 8.32 10.67
N SER A 113 -17.36 9.19 10.11
CA SER A 113 -17.68 10.61 9.99
C SER A 113 -17.47 11.09 8.57
N THR A 114 -18.54 11.18 7.85
CA THR A 114 -18.66 11.67 6.48
C THR A 114 -18.15 13.10 6.26
N LYS A 115 -17.47 13.69 7.22
CA LYS A 115 -17.15 15.12 7.27
C LYS A 115 -15.67 15.45 7.49
N ARG A 116 -14.77 14.49 7.67
CA ARG A 116 -13.36 14.82 7.96
C ARG A 116 -12.37 13.96 7.21
N ILE A 117 -11.50 14.64 6.48
CA ILE A 117 -10.22 14.11 6.03
C ILE A 117 -9.38 13.76 7.26
N ALA A 118 -8.81 12.57 7.32
CA ALA A 118 -7.90 12.19 8.37
C ALA A 118 -6.55 12.92 8.17
N TYR A 119 -6.21 13.83 9.07
CA TYR A 119 -4.89 14.46 9.07
C TYR A 119 -3.89 13.57 9.81
N PRO A 120 -2.66 13.41 9.28
CA PRO A 120 -1.63 12.61 9.94
C PRO A 120 -1.13 13.32 11.21
N GLU A 121 -0.85 12.53 12.25
CA GLU A 121 -0.14 12.97 13.45
C GLU A 121 1.38 12.95 13.25
N LYS A 122 1.84 12.02 12.41
CA LYS A 122 3.26 11.83 12.09
C LYS A 122 3.42 11.51 10.61
N LYS A 123 4.54 11.97 10.06
CA LYS A 123 5.05 11.59 8.76
C LYS A 123 6.42 10.98 8.93
N ILE A 124 6.62 9.78 8.42
CA ILE A 124 7.83 8.99 8.63
C ILE A 124 8.39 8.61 7.26
N GLU A 125 9.63 9.00 7.02
CA GLU A 125 10.34 8.54 5.82
C GLU A 125 10.74 7.07 5.97
N SER A 126 10.55 6.30 4.91
CA SER A 126 10.86 4.87 4.86
C SER A 126 11.22 4.43 3.44
N VAL A 127 11.48 3.15 3.29
CA VAL A 127 11.69 2.48 2.01
C VAL A 127 10.54 1.51 1.76
N CYS A 128 10.05 1.48 0.53
CA CYS A 128 8.99 0.55 0.12
C CYS A 128 9.49 -0.90 0.21
N PRO A 129 8.75 -1.81 0.90
CA PRO A 129 9.19 -3.18 1.13
C PRO A 129 8.83 -4.15 -0.02
N PHE A 130 8.17 -3.67 -1.08
CA PHE A 130 7.56 -4.58 -2.07
C PHE A 130 8.50 -5.08 -3.16
N CYS A 131 9.64 -4.43 -3.41
CA CYS A 131 10.62 -4.91 -4.38
C CYS A 131 11.97 -4.21 -4.24
N GLY A 132 12.99 -4.72 -4.94
CA GLY A 132 14.35 -4.22 -4.92
C GLY A 132 14.57 -2.83 -5.55
N VAL A 133 13.54 -2.16 -6.09
CA VAL A 133 13.65 -0.78 -6.59
C VAL A 133 14.02 0.18 -5.45
N GLY A 134 13.57 -0.08 -4.21
CA GLY A 134 13.94 0.74 -3.05
C GLY A 134 13.34 2.14 -3.08
N CYS A 135 12.09 2.28 -3.54
CA CYS A 135 11.39 3.55 -3.57
C CYS A 135 11.34 4.19 -2.20
N ARG A 136 11.75 5.47 -2.10
CA ARG A 136 11.57 6.24 -0.87
C ARG A 136 10.12 6.67 -0.72
N THR A 137 9.60 6.49 0.48
CA THR A 137 8.21 6.76 0.83
C THR A 137 8.12 7.67 2.05
N GLU A 138 7.07 8.47 2.12
CA GLU A 138 6.62 9.16 3.31
C GLU A 138 5.32 8.50 3.79
N VAL A 139 5.38 7.88 4.95
CA VAL A 139 4.25 7.18 5.57
C VAL A 139 3.56 8.13 6.55
N SER A 140 2.31 8.46 6.27
CA SER A 140 1.45 9.25 7.12
C SER A 140 0.73 8.36 8.13
N VAL A 141 0.90 8.65 9.42
CA VAL A 141 0.37 7.82 10.52
C VAL A 141 -0.57 8.64 11.39
N LYS A 142 -1.69 8.02 11.77
CA LYS A 142 -2.64 8.53 12.75
C LYS A 142 -3.07 7.38 13.66
N GLU A 143 -3.11 7.62 14.98
CA GLU A 143 -3.51 6.60 15.97
C GLU A 143 -2.79 5.26 15.77
N ASN A 144 -1.48 5.33 15.51
CA ASN A 144 -0.62 4.18 15.19
C ASN A 144 -1.07 3.36 13.96
N ARG A 145 -1.84 3.95 13.04
CA ARG A 145 -2.29 3.33 11.79
C ARG A 145 -1.76 4.10 10.59
N ILE A 146 -1.35 3.38 9.57
CA ILE A 146 -0.98 3.98 8.28
C ILE A 146 -2.27 4.45 7.61
N ILE A 147 -2.36 5.74 7.29
CA ILE A 147 -3.52 6.34 6.62
C ILE A 147 -3.22 6.73 5.18
N LYS A 148 -1.95 6.99 4.85
CA LYS A 148 -1.52 7.38 3.51
C LYS A 148 -0.04 7.09 3.30
N VAL A 149 0.34 6.80 2.06
CA VAL A 149 1.75 6.67 1.65
C VAL A 149 2.00 7.49 0.40
N ASP A 150 2.90 8.45 0.48
CA ASP A 150 3.36 9.25 -0.64
C ASP A 150 4.79 8.87 -1.06
N GLY A 151 5.08 9.03 -2.34
CA GLY A 151 6.45 8.93 -2.84
C GLY A 151 7.22 10.23 -2.53
N ILE A 152 8.43 10.10 -1.98
CA ILE A 152 9.33 11.23 -1.81
C ILE A 152 10.57 11.09 -2.69
N GLN A 153 11.27 12.21 -2.88
CA GLN A 153 12.44 12.26 -3.75
C GLN A 153 13.51 11.24 -3.31
N GLY A 154 13.76 10.29 -4.17
CA GLY A 154 14.77 9.25 -4.01
C GLY A 154 15.46 8.94 -5.34
N PRO A 155 16.67 8.36 -5.34
CA PRO A 155 17.43 8.09 -6.55
C PRO A 155 16.71 7.12 -7.49
N ALA A 156 15.98 6.15 -6.95
CA ALA A 156 15.29 5.14 -7.73
C ALA A 156 13.91 5.57 -8.22
N ASN A 157 13.12 6.24 -7.38
CA ASN A 157 11.71 6.51 -7.66
C ASN A 157 11.39 7.97 -8.03
N ARG A 158 12.29 8.93 -7.73
CA ARG A 158 12.12 10.36 -8.04
C ARG A 158 10.74 10.89 -7.60
N GLY A 159 10.30 10.52 -6.41
CA GLY A 159 9.01 10.94 -5.84
C GLY A 159 7.79 10.15 -6.32
N LYS A 160 7.95 9.10 -7.13
CA LYS A 160 6.84 8.33 -7.71
C LYS A 160 6.67 6.98 -7.03
N LEU A 161 5.47 6.43 -7.09
CA LEU A 161 5.16 5.09 -6.58
C LEU A 161 4.30 4.33 -7.58
N CYS A 162 4.41 3.00 -7.55
CA CYS A 162 3.43 2.12 -8.17
C CYS A 162 2.27 1.84 -7.19
N VAL A 163 1.24 1.16 -7.68
CA VAL A 163 0.07 0.77 -6.88
C VAL A 163 0.44 0.08 -5.55
N LYS A 164 1.43 -0.81 -5.55
CA LYS A 164 1.86 -1.54 -4.35
C LYS A 164 2.44 -0.62 -3.29
N GLY A 165 3.36 0.26 -3.68
CA GLY A 165 4.01 1.20 -2.76
C GLY A 165 3.03 2.23 -2.18
N ARG A 166 2.02 2.62 -2.95
CA ARG A 166 1.05 3.63 -2.52
C ARG A 166 -0.10 3.03 -1.70
N PHE A 167 -0.72 1.96 -2.18
CA PHE A 167 -1.96 1.42 -1.61
C PHE A 167 -1.80 0.05 -0.95
N GLY A 168 -0.65 -0.59 -1.06
CA GLY A 168 -0.47 -1.97 -0.59
C GLY A 168 -0.06 -2.10 0.88
N MET A 169 -0.01 -1.03 1.67
CA MET A 169 0.49 -1.05 3.05
C MET A 169 -0.57 -1.46 4.09
N ASP A 170 -1.80 -1.67 3.71
CA ASP A 170 -2.91 -2.07 4.58
C ASP A 170 -2.69 -3.43 5.24
N TYR A 171 -1.91 -4.33 4.62
CA TYR A 171 -1.53 -5.61 5.23
C TYR A 171 -0.82 -5.46 6.59
N VAL A 172 -0.12 -4.33 6.82
CA VAL A 172 0.59 -4.07 8.08
C VAL A 172 -0.38 -4.04 9.25
N MET A 173 -1.60 -3.57 9.02
CA MET A 173 -2.64 -3.37 10.03
C MET A 173 -3.78 -4.38 9.91
N HIS A 174 -3.65 -5.39 9.04
CA HIS A 174 -4.71 -6.37 8.83
C HIS A 174 -4.98 -7.16 10.12
N PRO A 175 -6.25 -7.36 10.52
CA PRO A 175 -6.59 -8.07 11.77
C PRO A 175 -6.07 -9.51 11.82
N GLU A 176 -5.99 -10.18 10.67
CA GLU A 176 -5.50 -11.56 10.56
C GLU A 176 -3.97 -11.66 10.43
N ARG A 177 -3.26 -10.51 10.47
CA ARG A 177 -1.80 -10.56 10.42
C ARG A 177 -1.25 -11.27 11.64
N LEU A 178 -0.39 -12.25 11.40
CA LEU A 178 0.36 -12.94 12.46
C LEU A 178 1.35 -11.96 13.09
N THR A 179 1.28 -11.79 14.40
CA THR A 179 2.17 -10.92 15.18
C THR A 179 3.15 -11.69 16.05
N LYS A 180 3.00 -13.01 16.10
CA LYS A 180 3.87 -13.94 16.84
C LYS A 180 4.23 -15.12 15.95
N PRO A 181 5.39 -15.75 16.15
CA PRO A 181 5.71 -17.00 15.51
C PRO A 181 4.70 -18.10 15.87
N LEU A 182 4.44 -18.98 14.92
CA LEU A 182 3.59 -20.14 15.11
C LEU A 182 4.40 -21.42 14.89
N ILE A 183 4.31 -22.33 15.86
CA ILE A 183 4.92 -23.68 15.79
C ILE A 183 3.80 -24.69 15.66
N ARG A 184 3.95 -25.64 14.72
CA ARG A 184 3.01 -26.74 14.56
C ARG A 184 2.94 -27.57 15.85
N ARG A 185 1.74 -27.90 16.27
CA ARG A 185 1.54 -28.75 17.46
C ARG A 185 2.08 -30.14 17.23
N GLU A 186 2.55 -30.77 18.31
CA GLU A 186 2.94 -32.16 18.28
C GLU A 186 1.73 -33.06 17.93
N GLY A 187 1.98 -34.10 17.14
CA GLY A 187 0.93 -35.01 16.66
C GLY A 187 0.12 -34.49 15.48
N VAL A 188 0.28 -33.23 15.05
CA VAL A 188 -0.35 -32.73 13.84
C VAL A 188 0.59 -32.96 12.68
N GLU A 189 0.28 -33.89 11.81
CA GLU A 189 1.07 -34.18 10.62
C GLU A 189 0.95 -33.09 9.55
N LYS A 190 1.93 -33.02 8.65
CA LYS A 190 1.84 -32.17 7.46
C LYS A 190 1.00 -32.88 6.42
N GLU A 191 -0.12 -32.28 6.05
CA GLU A 191 -0.94 -32.77 4.95
C GLU A 191 -0.44 -32.21 3.61
N PRO A 192 -0.10 -33.07 2.64
CA PRO A 192 0.48 -32.63 1.37
C PRO A 192 -0.45 -31.71 0.58
N ASP A 193 -1.76 -31.96 0.67
CA ASP A 193 -2.78 -31.28 -0.16
C ASP A 193 -3.38 -30.05 0.54
N CYS A 194 -2.76 -29.56 1.62
CA CYS A 194 -3.26 -28.41 2.40
C CYS A 194 -4.74 -28.54 2.82
N ALA A 195 -5.19 -29.75 3.11
CA ALA A 195 -6.58 -30.06 3.48
C ALA A 195 -6.96 -29.61 4.90
N TYR A 196 -6.20 -28.70 5.50
CA TYR A 196 -6.51 -28.16 6.82
C TYR A 196 -7.66 -27.18 6.76
N ASP A 197 -8.54 -27.29 7.73
CA ASP A 197 -9.48 -26.22 8.05
C ASP A 197 -8.73 -25.10 8.80
N PHE A 198 -8.39 -24.04 8.10
CA PHE A 198 -7.72 -22.88 8.67
C PHE A 198 -8.68 -21.92 9.40
N SER A 199 -9.97 -22.25 9.52
CA SER A 199 -10.91 -21.45 10.31
C SER A 199 -10.51 -21.39 11.80
N ASP A 200 -9.77 -22.41 12.28
CA ASP A 200 -9.18 -22.43 13.61
C ASP A 200 -7.71 -22.85 13.55
N ILE A 201 -6.85 -21.86 13.23
CA ILE A 201 -5.40 -22.04 13.12
C ILE A 201 -4.78 -22.62 14.42
N ASN A 202 -5.41 -22.40 15.57
CA ASN A 202 -4.93 -22.88 16.87
C ASN A 202 -5.03 -24.41 17.04
N LYS A 203 -5.82 -25.08 16.23
CA LYS A 203 -5.84 -26.55 16.19
C LYS A 203 -4.55 -27.13 15.60
N ILE A 204 -3.96 -26.41 14.66
CA ILE A 204 -2.78 -26.85 13.89
C ILE A 204 -1.50 -26.30 14.50
N PHE A 205 -1.53 -25.03 14.92
CA PHE A 205 -0.38 -24.31 15.41
C PHE A 205 -0.60 -23.79 16.83
N ARG A 206 0.49 -23.50 17.51
CA ARG A 206 0.51 -22.75 18.77
C ARG A 206 1.41 -21.53 18.65
N GLU A 207 1.11 -20.49 19.39
CA GLU A 207 2.02 -19.35 19.54
C GLU A 207 3.33 -19.78 20.21
N ALA A 208 4.40 -19.15 19.82
CA ALA A 208 5.74 -19.33 20.36
C ALA A 208 6.46 -17.99 20.52
N THR A 209 7.53 -17.96 21.29
CA THR A 209 8.47 -16.83 21.27
C THR A 209 9.34 -16.90 20.04
N TRP A 210 9.95 -15.76 19.66
CA TRP A 210 10.93 -15.73 18.58
C TRP A 210 12.14 -16.61 18.87
N GLU A 211 12.62 -16.64 20.11
CA GLU A 211 13.73 -17.49 20.55
C GLU A 211 13.41 -18.95 20.32
N GLU A 212 12.29 -19.44 20.87
CA GLU A 212 11.84 -20.81 20.69
C GLU A 212 11.71 -21.21 19.21
N ALA A 213 11.10 -20.35 18.41
CA ALA A 213 10.87 -20.64 16.99
C ALA A 213 12.17 -20.70 16.18
N LEU A 214 13.11 -19.78 16.46
CA LEU A 214 14.41 -19.74 15.79
C LEU A 214 15.30 -20.92 16.22
N ASP A 215 15.33 -21.27 17.50
CA ASP A 215 16.07 -22.42 18.01
C ASP A 215 15.56 -23.73 17.43
N LEU A 216 14.24 -23.88 17.34
CA LEU A 216 13.63 -25.05 16.69
C LEU A 216 13.99 -25.12 15.20
N ALA A 217 13.95 -24.02 14.48
CA ALA A 217 14.31 -23.96 13.07
C ALA A 217 15.81 -24.30 12.90
N ALA A 218 16.69 -23.63 13.64
CA ALA A 218 18.14 -23.82 13.57
C ALA A 218 18.53 -25.25 13.88
N SER A 219 17.99 -25.85 14.95
CA SER A 219 18.28 -27.25 15.33
C SER A 219 17.87 -28.25 14.22
N LYS A 220 16.74 -28.01 13.55
CA LYS A 220 16.30 -28.85 12.44
C LYS A 220 17.18 -28.69 11.19
N PHE A 221 17.60 -27.47 10.88
CA PHE A 221 18.54 -27.22 9.77
C PHE A 221 19.89 -27.90 10.04
N LEU A 222 20.45 -27.73 11.24
CA LEU A 222 21.71 -28.38 11.64
C LEU A 222 21.62 -29.90 11.54
N LYS A 223 20.55 -30.51 12.02
CA LYS A 223 20.32 -31.94 11.91
C LYS A 223 20.30 -32.44 10.46
N ILE A 224 19.68 -31.69 9.54
CA ILE A 224 19.66 -32.03 8.12
C ILE A 224 21.06 -31.90 7.52
N LEU A 225 21.78 -30.81 7.87
CA LEU A 225 23.15 -30.59 7.40
C LEU A 225 24.10 -31.71 7.85
N GLU A 226 24.03 -32.12 9.11
CA GLU A 226 24.84 -33.21 9.66
C GLU A 226 24.53 -34.58 9.02
N GLN A 227 23.24 -34.86 8.77
CA GLN A 227 22.81 -36.17 8.27
C GLN A 227 22.87 -36.30 6.74
N LYS A 228 22.63 -35.23 6.00
CA LYS A 228 22.40 -35.27 4.55
C LYS A 228 23.23 -34.26 3.76
N GLY A 229 23.89 -33.34 4.45
CA GLY A 229 24.66 -32.26 3.82
C GLY A 229 23.76 -31.15 3.24
N GLY A 230 24.40 -30.06 2.79
CA GLY A 230 23.71 -28.88 2.28
C GLY A 230 22.87 -29.12 1.03
N GLN A 231 23.18 -30.14 0.25
CA GLN A 231 22.42 -30.48 -0.96
C GLN A 231 20.98 -30.96 -0.69
N ALA A 232 20.68 -31.33 0.56
CA ALA A 232 19.34 -31.68 0.97
C ALA A 232 18.47 -30.46 1.31
N LEU A 233 19.03 -29.26 1.25
CA LEU A 233 18.36 -27.99 1.51
C LEU A 233 18.25 -27.17 0.23
N SER A 234 17.17 -26.43 0.13
CA SER A 234 16.96 -25.42 -0.90
C SER A 234 16.25 -24.20 -0.31
N GLY A 235 16.45 -23.05 -0.92
CA GLY A 235 15.79 -21.81 -0.54
C GLY A 235 15.05 -21.21 -1.72
N PHE A 236 13.79 -20.82 -1.47
CA PHE A 236 12.98 -20.07 -2.41
C PHE A 236 12.76 -18.66 -1.86
N GLY A 237 13.37 -17.68 -2.53
CA GLY A 237 13.24 -16.27 -2.22
C GLY A 237 11.97 -15.65 -2.78
N SER A 238 11.99 -14.34 -2.92
CA SER A 238 10.89 -13.61 -3.55
C SER A 238 11.41 -12.31 -4.17
N ALA A 239 10.81 -11.91 -5.29
CA ALA A 239 10.98 -10.56 -5.83
C ALA A 239 10.27 -9.50 -4.96
N LYS A 240 9.42 -9.92 -4.01
CA LYS A 240 8.77 -9.05 -3.02
C LYS A 240 9.67 -8.94 -1.80
N GLY A 241 10.57 -7.99 -1.83
CA GLY A 241 11.49 -7.72 -0.73
C GLY A 241 12.50 -6.66 -1.13
N THR A 242 13.20 -6.12 -0.16
CA THR A 242 14.29 -5.18 -0.39
C THR A 242 15.53 -5.91 -0.94
N ASN A 243 16.49 -5.15 -1.46
CA ASN A 243 17.76 -5.72 -1.89
C ASN A 243 18.54 -6.34 -0.73
N GLU A 244 18.40 -5.77 0.46
CA GLU A 244 19.01 -6.26 1.71
C GLU A 244 18.43 -7.63 2.09
N GLU A 245 17.11 -7.80 1.99
CA GLU A 245 16.45 -9.08 2.25
C GLU A 245 16.89 -10.15 1.25
N ALA A 246 16.94 -9.84 -0.04
CA ALA A 246 17.40 -10.74 -1.09
C ALA A 246 18.88 -11.15 -0.88
N TYR A 247 19.74 -10.19 -0.52
CA TYR A 247 21.13 -10.45 -0.20
C TYR A 247 21.28 -11.37 1.02
N LEU A 248 20.59 -11.06 2.12
CA LEU A 248 20.67 -11.84 3.36
C LEU A 248 20.12 -13.26 3.17
N PHE A 249 19.03 -13.40 2.42
CA PHE A 249 18.47 -14.71 2.12
C PHE A 249 19.45 -15.57 1.31
N GLN A 250 20.02 -15.02 0.24
CA GLN A 250 21.02 -15.71 -0.57
C GLN A 250 22.26 -16.07 0.27
N LYS A 251 22.75 -15.15 1.11
CA LYS A 251 23.86 -15.39 2.02
C LYS A 251 23.57 -16.53 3.00
N PHE A 252 22.37 -16.55 3.59
CA PHE A 252 21.95 -17.62 4.49
C PHE A 252 21.98 -18.98 3.80
N ILE A 253 21.40 -19.11 2.61
CA ILE A 253 21.39 -20.39 1.87
C ILE A 253 22.80 -20.82 1.47
N ARG A 254 23.62 -19.90 0.95
CA ARG A 254 24.97 -20.28 0.46
C ARG A 254 25.96 -20.50 1.59
N GLN A 255 26.01 -19.64 2.57
CA GLN A 255 26.99 -19.73 3.67
C GLN A 255 26.46 -20.52 4.86
N GLY A 256 25.21 -20.31 5.25
CA GLY A 256 24.60 -21.01 6.39
C GLY A 256 24.23 -22.45 6.08
N CYS A 257 23.64 -22.72 4.91
CA CYS A 257 23.22 -24.06 4.51
C CYS A 257 24.26 -24.79 3.63
N GLY A 258 25.30 -24.10 3.13
CA GLY A 258 26.36 -24.71 2.32
C GLY A 258 25.89 -25.22 0.96
N THR A 259 24.91 -24.58 0.34
CA THR A 259 24.35 -25.01 -0.96
C THR A 259 24.08 -23.83 -1.88
N ASN A 260 24.08 -24.09 -3.19
CA ASN A 260 23.65 -23.13 -4.22
C ASN A 260 22.20 -23.37 -4.70
N ASN A 261 21.45 -24.25 -4.04
CA ASN A 261 20.05 -24.50 -4.35
C ASN A 261 19.18 -23.34 -3.89
N VAL A 262 19.28 -22.21 -4.57
CA VAL A 262 18.53 -20.99 -4.29
C VAL A 262 17.89 -20.46 -5.55
N ASP A 263 16.61 -20.14 -5.48
CA ASP A 263 15.82 -19.56 -6.57
C ASP A 263 14.69 -18.67 -6.00
N HIS A 264 13.81 -18.14 -6.86
CA HIS A 264 12.70 -17.26 -6.49
C HIS A 264 11.45 -17.50 -7.32
#